data_67f0b6d57224cf131e89583c09113bb6
#
_entry.id   67f0b6d57224cf131e89583c09113bb6
#
_cell.length_a   1.000
_cell.length_b   1.000
_cell.length_c   1.000
_cell.angle_alpha   90.00
_cell.angle_beta   90.00
_cell.angle_gamma   90.00
#
_symmetry.space_group_name_H-M   'P 1'
#
loop_
_entity.id
_entity.type
_entity.pdbx_description
1 polymer ?
#
loop_
_entity_poly.entity_id
_entity_poly.type
_entity_poly.pdbx_seq_one_letter_code
_entity_poly.pdbx_strand_id
1 'polypeptide(L)'
;VLISVLAVTAFARRESRPLKELAKTANAFGHGDLEARVRLDDDYSEEMEEVAVAFNNMAASLQKSEYRRQEFVANVSHELKTPMTTISGYVDGILDGTIPEDKREHYLHIVSDETKRLSRLVRSMLDISQLQKEGGISEEKKMHFDLEECAGQVLITFEKKINDKHLNVNVDMPEHPVYTMANPDYITQVIYNLIDNAVKFCPDGGNLGLRIKEGGSKAYVSVSNDGETIPPDELPLVFDRFHKLDKSRSQNRDGWGLGLYIVKTIVCSHGEDISVSSKDGKTEFTFTMPLVN
;
A
#
# COMPACT_ATOMS: atom_id res chain seq x y z
N VAL A 1 -28.84 9.50 59.83
CA VAL A 1 -28.24 8.20 59.50
C VAL A 1 -28.89 7.61 58.21
N LEU A 2 -30.24 7.48 58.15
CA LEU A 2 -30.92 6.88 56.99
C LEU A 2 -30.73 7.68 55.69
N ILE A 3 -30.77 9.04 55.74
CA ILE A 3 -30.56 9.93 54.61
C ILE A 3 -29.10 9.87 54.11
N SER A 4 -28.13 9.76 55.02
CA SER A 4 -26.73 9.63 54.67
C SER A 4 -26.43 8.33 53.96
N VAL A 5 -27.05 7.20 54.43
CA VAL A 5 -26.90 5.89 53.79
C VAL A 5 -27.55 5.88 52.40
N LEU A 6 -28.72 6.51 52.24
CA LEU A 6 -29.39 6.65 50.95
C LEU A 6 -28.56 7.51 49.97
N ALA A 7 -27.98 8.63 50.42
CA ALA A 7 -27.14 9.46 49.62
C ALA A 7 -25.85 8.76 49.14
N VAL A 8 -25.17 8.02 50.06
CA VAL A 8 -23.99 7.24 49.73
C VAL A 8 -24.29 6.09 48.75
N THR A 9 -25.44 5.42 48.94
CA THR A 9 -25.83 4.33 48.02
C THR A 9 -26.26 4.86 46.64
N ALA A 10 -26.93 6.01 46.60
CA ALA A 10 -27.25 6.66 45.29
C ALA A 10 -26.00 7.13 44.58
N PHE A 11 -25.06 7.74 45.29
CA PHE A 11 -23.77 8.16 44.75
C PHE A 11 -22.95 6.96 44.24
N ALA A 12 -22.82 5.89 45.07
CA ALA A 12 -22.11 4.69 44.67
C ALA A 12 -22.74 3.99 43.45
N ARG A 13 -24.06 4.01 43.32
CA ARG A 13 -24.75 3.49 42.12
C ARG A 13 -24.52 4.34 40.90
N ARG A 14 -24.50 5.66 41.06
CA ARG A 14 -24.22 6.62 39.97
C ARG A 14 -22.81 6.41 39.40
N GLU A 15 -21.81 6.24 40.26
CA GLU A 15 -20.42 5.99 39.84
C GLU A 15 -20.18 4.58 39.29
N SER A 16 -20.88 3.58 39.81
CA SER A 16 -20.67 2.17 39.44
C SER A 16 -21.37 1.77 38.14
N ARG A 17 -22.43 2.47 37.73
CA ARG A 17 -23.22 2.12 36.53
C ARG A 17 -22.43 2.32 35.24
N PRO A 18 -21.77 3.49 35.00
CA PRO A 18 -20.94 3.71 33.81
C PRO A 18 -19.80 2.70 33.68
N LEU A 19 -19.15 2.36 34.80
CA LEU A 19 -18.06 1.36 34.80
C LEU A 19 -18.56 -0.03 34.39
N LYS A 20 -19.77 -0.41 34.81
CA LYS A 20 -20.37 -1.69 34.38
C LYS A 20 -20.75 -1.69 32.92
N GLU A 21 -21.23 -0.57 32.39
CA GLU A 21 -21.55 -0.42 30.98
C GLU A 21 -20.27 -0.45 30.11
N LEU A 22 -19.23 0.25 30.55
CA LEU A 22 -17.91 0.17 29.90
C LEU A 22 -17.37 -1.25 29.87
N ALA A 23 -17.38 -1.95 31.03
CA ALA A 23 -16.92 -3.34 31.14
C ALA A 23 -17.74 -4.29 30.25
N LYS A 24 -19.05 -4.10 30.16
CA LYS A 24 -19.94 -4.90 29.31
C LYS A 24 -19.62 -4.66 27.84
N THR A 25 -19.47 -3.39 27.43
CA THR A 25 -19.15 -3.00 26.05
C THR A 25 -17.76 -3.49 25.65
N ALA A 26 -16.77 -3.34 26.55
CA ALA A 26 -15.42 -3.85 26.31
C ALA A 26 -15.39 -5.37 26.15
N ASN A 27 -16.21 -6.08 26.92
CA ASN A 27 -16.35 -7.54 26.83
C ASN A 27 -17.03 -7.94 25.51
N ALA A 28 -18.10 -7.26 25.09
CA ALA A 28 -18.76 -7.51 23.81
C ALA A 28 -17.79 -7.27 22.65
N PHE A 29 -17.03 -6.16 22.69
CA PHE A 29 -16.01 -5.84 21.70
C PHE A 29 -14.91 -6.91 21.64
N GLY A 30 -14.42 -7.38 22.80
CA GLY A 30 -13.42 -8.45 22.88
C GLY A 30 -13.90 -9.81 22.38
N HIS A 31 -15.22 -10.05 22.35
CA HIS A 31 -15.85 -11.25 21.78
C HIS A 31 -16.25 -11.11 20.31
N GLY A 32 -15.83 -10.02 19.65
CA GLY A 32 -15.97 -9.85 18.20
C GLY A 32 -17.09 -8.91 17.76
N ASP A 33 -17.84 -8.30 18.69
CA ASP A 33 -18.77 -7.20 18.35
C ASP A 33 -18.00 -5.89 18.19
N LEU A 34 -17.39 -5.73 17.02
CA LEU A 34 -16.56 -4.56 16.69
C LEU A 34 -17.37 -3.26 16.55
N GLU A 35 -18.69 -3.33 16.56
CA GLU A 35 -19.56 -2.16 16.51
C GLU A 35 -19.96 -1.67 17.91
N ALA A 36 -19.70 -2.47 18.96
CA ALA A 36 -19.99 -2.08 20.32
C ALA A 36 -19.29 -0.78 20.71
N ARG A 37 -20.06 0.18 21.21
CA ARG A 37 -19.58 1.49 21.69
C ARG A 37 -20.21 1.81 23.04
N VAL A 38 -19.47 2.51 23.89
CA VAL A 38 -20.00 3.09 25.11
C VAL A 38 -20.82 4.31 24.73
N ARG A 39 -22.08 4.36 25.18
CA ARG A 39 -22.91 5.56 25.00
C ARG A 39 -22.45 6.63 25.97
N LEU A 40 -22.29 7.85 25.46
CA LEU A 40 -22.07 9.01 26.31
C LEU A 40 -23.42 9.42 26.89
N ASP A 41 -23.49 9.56 28.20
CA ASP A 41 -24.69 9.98 28.96
C ASP A 41 -24.35 11.27 29.72
N ASP A 42 -25.25 12.23 29.72
CA ASP A 42 -25.08 13.53 30.40
C ASP A 42 -24.88 13.39 31.92
N ASP A 43 -25.19 12.21 32.47
CA ASP A 43 -25.00 11.90 33.87
C ASP A 43 -23.58 11.38 34.24
N TYR A 44 -22.66 11.27 33.26
CA TYR A 44 -21.29 10.83 33.52
C TYR A 44 -20.47 11.94 34.18
N SER A 45 -19.50 11.55 35.04
CA SER A 45 -18.47 12.48 35.45
C SER A 45 -17.51 12.78 34.29
N GLU A 46 -16.81 13.91 34.34
CA GLU A 46 -15.88 14.35 33.30
C GLU A 46 -14.81 13.26 33.02
N GLU A 47 -14.31 12.62 34.09
CA GLU A 47 -13.31 11.56 33.97
C GLU A 47 -13.89 10.30 33.29
N MET A 48 -15.16 10.00 33.54
CA MET A 48 -15.82 8.86 32.96
C MET A 48 -16.14 9.06 31.48
N GLU A 49 -16.47 10.31 31.11
CA GLU A 49 -16.66 10.71 29.72
C GLU A 49 -15.34 10.60 28.95
N GLU A 50 -14.22 11.08 29.52
CA GLU A 50 -12.89 10.91 28.90
C GLU A 50 -12.54 9.45 28.65
N VAL A 51 -12.79 8.57 29.61
CA VAL A 51 -12.54 7.12 29.46
C VAL A 51 -13.43 6.51 28.38
N ALA A 52 -14.71 6.88 28.32
CA ALA A 52 -15.64 6.41 27.31
C ALA A 52 -15.23 6.85 25.89
N VAL A 53 -14.82 8.12 25.74
CA VAL A 53 -14.30 8.67 24.48
C VAL A 53 -13.01 7.96 24.07
N ALA A 54 -12.06 7.77 24.99
CA ALA A 54 -10.82 7.06 24.72
C ALA A 54 -11.06 5.61 24.28
N PHE A 55 -11.98 4.91 24.95
CA PHE A 55 -12.41 3.56 24.58
C PHE A 55 -13.02 3.54 23.16
N ASN A 56 -13.95 4.45 22.87
CA ASN A 56 -14.60 4.51 21.57
C ASN A 56 -13.61 4.81 20.43
N ASN A 57 -12.62 5.67 20.67
CA ASN A 57 -11.56 5.96 19.71
C ASN A 57 -10.67 4.73 19.47
N MET A 58 -10.30 4.02 20.53
CA MET A 58 -9.56 2.76 20.41
C MET A 58 -10.38 1.70 19.65
N ALA A 59 -11.66 1.53 20.01
CA ALA A 59 -12.57 0.60 19.35
C ALA A 59 -12.73 0.91 17.86
N ALA A 60 -12.86 2.20 17.49
CA ALA A 60 -12.93 2.63 16.09
C ALA A 60 -11.63 2.30 15.32
N SER A 61 -10.47 2.52 15.93
CA SER A 61 -9.17 2.21 15.34
C SER A 61 -8.98 0.71 15.12
N LEU A 62 -9.35 -0.12 16.09
CA LEU A 62 -9.28 -1.58 15.99
C LEU A 62 -10.27 -2.13 14.96
N GLN A 63 -11.50 -1.62 14.95
CA GLN A 63 -12.51 -1.97 13.94
C GLN A 63 -11.99 -1.68 12.52
N LYS A 64 -11.46 -0.49 12.29
CA LYS A 64 -10.87 -0.10 10.99
C LYS A 64 -9.70 -1.01 10.60
N SER A 65 -8.86 -1.39 11.57
CA SER A 65 -7.74 -2.31 11.33
C SER A 65 -8.23 -3.70 10.92
N GLU A 66 -9.26 -4.22 11.61
CA GLU A 66 -9.82 -5.55 11.33
C GLU A 66 -10.54 -5.59 9.98
N TYR A 67 -11.32 -4.56 9.62
CA TYR A 67 -11.92 -4.46 8.29
C TYR A 67 -10.87 -4.44 7.18
N ARG A 68 -9.79 -3.66 7.35
CA ARG A 68 -8.67 -3.64 6.39
C ARG A 68 -7.99 -5.01 6.27
N ARG A 69 -7.87 -5.75 7.37
CA ARG A 69 -7.32 -7.10 7.37
C ARG A 69 -8.21 -8.08 6.61
N GLN A 70 -9.53 -8.03 6.85
CA GLN A 70 -10.51 -8.88 6.18
C GLN A 70 -10.57 -8.57 4.67
N GLU A 71 -10.61 -7.30 4.31
CA GLU A 71 -10.55 -6.85 2.91
C GLU A 71 -9.27 -7.33 2.22
N PHE A 72 -8.11 -7.22 2.89
CA PHE A 72 -6.86 -7.75 2.37
C PHE A 72 -6.94 -9.25 2.08
N VAL A 73 -7.42 -10.06 3.02
CA VAL A 73 -7.56 -11.51 2.85
C VAL A 73 -8.53 -11.86 1.71
N ALA A 74 -9.64 -11.14 1.62
CA ALA A 74 -10.62 -11.34 0.55
C ALA A 74 -10.03 -11.00 -0.83
N ASN A 75 -9.34 -9.86 -0.95
CA ASN A 75 -8.70 -9.44 -2.19
C ASN A 75 -7.58 -10.40 -2.61
N VAL A 76 -6.73 -10.84 -1.67
CA VAL A 76 -5.71 -11.87 -1.91
C VAL A 76 -6.34 -13.13 -2.46
N SER A 77 -7.40 -13.63 -1.81
CA SER A 77 -8.07 -14.86 -2.24
C SER A 77 -8.64 -14.75 -3.64
N HIS A 78 -9.23 -13.60 -3.97
CA HIS A 78 -9.78 -13.34 -5.29
C HIS A 78 -8.68 -13.26 -6.36
N GLU A 79 -7.60 -12.52 -6.08
CA GLU A 79 -6.48 -12.32 -7.00
C GLU A 79 -5.63 -13.59 -7.21
N LEU A 80 -5.64 -14.54 -6.27
CA LEU A 80 -5.06 -15.86 -6.42
C LEU A 80 -5.97 -16.81 -7.21
N LYS A 81 -7.28 -16.77 -6.97
CA LYS A 81 -8.25 -17.69 -7.58
C LYS A 81 -8.27 -17.57 -9.11
N THR A 82 -8.24 -16.34 -9.63
CA THR A 82 -8.33 -16.08 -11.08
C THR A 82 -7.22 -16.77 -11.88
N PRO A 83 -5.91 -16.54 -11.63
CA PRO A 83 -4.83 -17.22 -12.36
C PRO A 83 -4.84 -18.74 -12.14
N MET A 84 -5.15 -19.21 -10.93
CA MET A 84 -5.24 -20.64 -10.65
C MET A 84 -6.33 -21.31 -11.48
N THR A 85 -7.51 -20.68 -11.61
CA THR A 85 -8.58 -21.22 -12.46
C THR A 85 -8.17 -21.26 -13.94
N THR A 86 -7.48 -20.22 -14.43
CA THR A 86 -6.96 -20.15 -15.79
C THR A 86 -5.94 -21.24 -16.06
N ILE A 87 -4.96 -21.40 -15.14
CA ILE A 87 -3.94 -22.45 -15.23
C ILE A 87 -4.59 -23.83 -15.27
N SER A 88 -5.45 -24.14 -14.27
CA SER A 88 -6.14 -25.45 -14.22
C SER A 88 -6.96 -25.71 -15.48
N GLY A 89 -7.77 -24.74 -15.92
CA GLY A 89 -8.62 -24.92 -17.10
C GLY A 89 -7.84 -25.20 -18.39
N TYR A 90 -6.69 -24.54 -18.59
CA TYR A 90 -5.88 -24.81 -19.78
C TYR A 90 -5.10 -26.12 -19.65
N VAL A 91 -4.60 -26.46 -18.47
CA VAL A 91 -3.95 -27.76 -18.24
C VAL A 91 -4.94 -28.92 -18.45
N ASP A 92 -6.15 -28.80 -17.86
CA ASP A 92 -7.20 -29.83 -18.03
C ASP A 92 -7.62 -29.95 -19.50
N GLY A 93 -7.83 -28.82 -20.21
CA GLY A 93 -8.18 -28.83 -21.63
C GLY A 93 -7.09 -29.39 -22.56
N ILE A 94 -5.80 -29.32 -22.16
CA ILE A 94 -4.70 -29.97 -22.86
C ILE A 94 -4.71 -31.46 -22.58
N LEU A 95 -4.97 -31.88 -21.34
CA LEU A 95 -4.95 -33.30 -20.92
C LEU A 95 -6.13 -34.09 -21.47
N ASP A 96 -7.32 -33.50 -21.52
CA ASP A 96 -8.53 -34.14 -22.01
C ASP A 96 -8.71 -34.07 -23.56
N GLY A 97 -7.79 -33.32 -24.23
CA GLY A 97 -7.81 -33.17 -25.68
C GLY A 97 -8.80 -32.15 -26.22
N THR A 98 -9.47 -31.36 -25.34
CA THR A 98 -10.35 -30.26 -25.75
C THR A 98 -9.54 -29.16 -26.47
N ILE A 99 -8.26 -28.95 -26.08
CA ILE A 99 -7.33 -28.08 -26.78
C ILE A 99 -6.59 -28.89 -27.86
N PRO A 100 -6.75 -28.52 -29.15
CA PRO A 100 -6.07 -29.17 -30.26
C PRO A 100 -4.54 -29.10 -30.15
N GLU A 101 -3.84 -30.08 -30.71
CA GLU A 101 -2.36 -30.18 -30.62
C GLU A 101 -1.63 -28.96 -31.18
N ASP A 102 -2.12 -28.41 -32.27
CA ASP A 102 -1.55 -27.22 -32.92
C ASP A 102 -1.63 -25.93 -32.04
N LYS A 103 -2.48 -25.92 -31.01
CA LYS A 103 -2.65 -24.81 -30.10
C LYS A 103 -2.04 -25.02 -28.72
N ARG A 104 -1.56 -26.24 -28.40
CA ARG A 104 -1.03 -26.58 -27.08
C ARG A 104 0.09 -25.63 -26.63
N GLU A 105 1.04 -25.33 -27.52
CA GLU A 105 2.16 -24.44 -27.21
C GLU A 105 1.68 -23.05 -26.80
N HIS A 106 0.72 -22.51 -27.51
CA HIS A 106 0.13 -21.20 -27.17
C HIS A 106 -0.47 -21.18 -25.75
N TYR A 107 -1.26 -22.20 -25.40
CA TYR A 107 -1.88 -22.28 -24.07
C TYR A 107 -0.86 -22.58 -22.96
N LEU A 108 0.21 -23.35 -23.24
CA LEU A 108 1.31 -23.53 -22.29
C LEU A 108 2.07 -22.24 -22.02
N HIS A 109 2.23 -21.35 -23.01
CA HIS A 109 2.77 -20.02 -22.79
C HIS A 109 1.88 -19.20 -21.86
N ILE A 110 0.57 -19.23 -22.02
CA ILE A 110 -0.37 -18.54 -21.11
C ILE A 110 -0.24 -19.11 -19.69
N VAL A 111 -0.19 -20.44 -19.53
CA VAL A 111 0.02 -21.09 -18.22
C VAL A 111 1.34 -20.64 -17.58
N SER A 112 2.43 -20.59 -18.36
CA SER A 112 3.73 -20.11 -17.90
C SER A 112 3.67 -18.64 -17.42
N ASP A 113 3.02 -17.78 -18.16
CA ASP A 113 2.92 -16.37 -17.82
C ASP A 113 2.03 -16.13 -16.59
N GLU A 114 0.91 -16.84 -16.45
CA GLU A 114 0.09 -16.79 -15.23
C GLU A 114 0.83 -17.34 -14.01
N THR A 115 1.66 -18.37 -14.19
CA THR A 115 2.51 -18.90 -13.09
C THR A 115 3.55 -17.88 -12.65
N LYS A 116 4.24 -17.21 -13.57
CA LYS A 116 5.18 -16.12 -13.26
C LYS A 116 4.47 -14.95 -12.58
N ARG A 117 3.27 -14.62 -13.05
CA ARG A 117 2.43 -13.59 -12.46
C ARG A 117 2.08 -13.94 -11.00
N LEU A 118 1.61 -15.15 -10.74
CA LEU A 118 1.29 -15.67 -9.42
C LEU A 118 2.52 -15.60 -8.47
N SER A 119 3.70 -15.99 -8.95
CA SER A 119 4.95 -15.93 -8.19
C SER A 119 5.29 -14.49 -7.77
N ARG A 120 5.10 -13.51 -8.66
CA ARG A 120 5.30 -12.09 -8.33
C ARG A 120 4.32 -11.61 -7.26
N LEU A 121 3.04 -12.01 -7.34
CA LEU A 121 2.04 -11.66 -6.33
C LEU A 121 2.44 -12.19 -4.94
N VAL A 122 2.79 -13.48 -4.85
CA VAL A 122 3.21 -14.11 -3.58
C VAL A 122 4.44 -13.39 -3.01
N ARG A 123 5.44 -13.09 -3.84
CA ARG A 123 6.63 -12.36 -3.40
C ARG A 123 6.27 -10.99 -2.85
N SER A 124 5.45 -10.22 -3.55
CA SER A 124 4.98 -8.91 -3.06
C SER A 124 4.26 -8.98 -1.71
N MET A 125 3.50 -10.06 -1.47
CA MET A 125 2.84 -10.27 -0.17
C MET A 125 3.83 -10.60 0.94
N LEU A 126 4.85 -11.40 0.66
CA LEU A 126 5.91 -11.71 1.62
C LEU A 126 6.70 -10.44 1.99
N ASP A 127 7.07 -9.62 1.01
CA ASP A 127 7.75 -8.34 1.22
C ASP A 127 6.93 -7.41 2.12
N ILE A 128 5.62 -7.26 1.85
CA ILE A 128 4.71 -6.46 2.68
C ILE A 128 4.65 -7.02 4.11
N SER A 129 4.50 -8.34 4.26
CA SER A 129 4.42 -8.99 5.57
C SER A 129 5.69 -8.79 6.40
N GLN A 130 6.85 -8.88 5.75
CA GLN A 130 8.14 -8.69 6.41
C GLN A 130 8.33 -7.24 6.86
N LEU A 131 8.05 -6.26 6.00
CA LEU A 131 8.13 -4.84 6.33
C LEU A 131 7.21 -4.45 7.51
N GLN A 132 6.00 -5.02 7.56
CA GLN A 132 5.05 -4.75 8.64
C GLN A 132 5.47 -5.36 9.97
N LYS A 133 6.13 -6.53 9.96
CA LYS A 133 6.57 -7.22 11.17
C LYS A 133 7.75 -6.50 11.84
N GLU A 134 8.62 -5.89 11.05
CA GLU A 134 9.83 -5.23 11.56
C GLU A 134 9.55 -3.86 12.21
N GLY A 135 8.36 -3.30 12.07
CA GLY A 135 7.97 -2.00 12.67
C GLY A 135 8.77 -0.80 12.16
N GLY A 136 9.56 -0.98 11.10
CA GLY A 136 10.49 -0.03 10.50
C GLY A 136 11.77 -0.76 10.07
N ILE A 137 12.63 -0.07 9.34
CA ILE A 137 13.90 -0.64 8.88
C ILE A 137 14.95 -0.42 9.96
N SER A 138 15.54 -1.52 10.46
CA SER A 138 16.59 -1.43 11.48
C SER A 138 17.82 -0.68 10.93
N GLU A 139 18.47 0.10 11.78
CA GLU A 139 19.68 0.87 11.41
C GLU A 139 20.79 0.00 10.82
N GLU A 140 20.90 -1.27 11.26
CA GLU A 140 21.87 -2.24 10.76
C GLU A 140 21.68 -2.60 9.28
N LYS A 141 20.47 -2.42 8.74
CA LYS A 141 20.14 -2.68 7.33
C LYS A 141 20.29 -1.45 6.45
N LYS A 142 20.55 -0.29 7.03
CA LYS A 142 20.80 0.94 6.27
C LYS A 142 22.25 1.03 5.87
N MET A 143 22.48 1.47 4.64
CA MET A 143 23.81 1.65 4.06
C MET A 143 23.90 3.03 3.41
N HIS A 144 25.11 3.55 3.34
CA HIS A 144 25.43 4.76 2.61
C HIS A 144 25.59 4.41 1.14
N PHE A 145 24.81 5.01 0.25
CA PHE A 145 24.88 4.76 -1.19
C PHE A 145 24.40 5.97 -2.00
N ASP A 146 24.76 5.97 -3.29
CA ASP A 146 24.39 7.00 -4.25
C ASP A 146 22.99 6.73 -4.85
N LEU A 147 22.07 7.68 -4.64
CA LEU A 147 20.71 7.61 -5.19
C LEU A 147 20.67 7.73 -6.71
N GLU A 148 21.60 8.49 -7.30
CA GLU A 148 21.65 8.67 -8.75
C GLU A 148 22.07 7.39 -9.44
N GLU A 149 23.13 6.74 -8.93
CA GLU A 149 23.58 5.45 -9.43
C GLU A 149 22.46 4.41 -9.33
N CYS A 150 21.81 4.32 -8.16
CA CYS A 150 20.69 3.42 -7.93
C CYS A 150 19.55 3.68 -8.93
N ALA A 151 19.13 4.93 -9.10
CA ALA A 151 18.03 5.30 -9.99
C ALA A 151 18.38 5.05 -11.48
N GLY A 152 19.61 5.34 -11.87
CA GLY A 152 20.13 5.10 -13.22
C GLY A 152 20.17 3.61 -13.56
N GLN A 153 20.67 2.77 -12.65
CA GLN A 153 20.70 1.32 -12.82
C GLN A 153 19.30 0.73 -13.00
N VAL A 154 18.32 1.19 -12.20
CA VAL A 154 16.94 0.77 -12.35
C VAL A 154 16.37 1.20 -13.69
N LEU A 155 16.57 2.46 -14.11
CA LEU A 155 16.05 2.97 -15.38
C LEU A 155 16.56 2.15 -16.58
N ILE A 156 17.83 1.76 -16.60
CA ILE A 156 18.43 0.92 -17.64
C ILE A 156 17.69 -0.43 -17.76
N THR A 157 17.20 -1.00 -16.68
CA THR A 157 16.44 -2.28 -16.73
C THR A 157 15.13 -2.17 -17.53
N PHE A 158 14.63 -0.96 -17.74
CA PHE A 158 13.42 -0.68 -18.52
C PHE A 158 13.70 -0.29 -19.97
N GLU A 159 14.97 -0.23 -20.42
CA GLU A 159 15.36 0.22 -21.78
C GLU A 159 14.52 -0.46 -22.86
N LYS A 160 14.34 -1.77 -22.81
CA LYS A 160 13.54 -2.50 -23.80
C LYS A 160 12.08 -2.02 -23.83
N LYS A 161 11.42 -1.92 -22.66
CA LYS A 161 10.02 -1.48 -22.56
C LYS A 161 9.85 -0.02 -23.02
N ILE A 162 10.83 0.83 -22.70
CA ILE A 162 10.88 2.24 -23.11
C ILE A 162 10.97 2.34 -24.64
N ASN A 163 11.88 1.57 -25.24
CA ASN A 163 12.06 1.53 -26.70
C ASN A 163 10.84 0.94 -27.42
N ASP A 164 10.26 -0.15 -26.88
CA ASP A 164 9.07 -0.79 -27.46
C ASP A 164 7.86 0.17 -27.50
N LYS A 165 7.75 1.09 -26.55
CA LYS A 165 6.73 2.12 -26.46
C LYS A 165 7.15 3.49 -27.04
N HIS A 166 8.37 3.60 -27.55
CA HIS A 166 8.93 4.86 -28.09
C HIS A 166 8.84 6.04 -27.12
N LEU A 167 9.06 5.80 -25.80
CA LEU A 167 8.94 6.84 -24.80
C LEU A 167 10.11 7.84 -24.86
N ASN A 168 9.78 9.12 -24.65
CA ASN A 168 10.77 10.18 -24.50
C ASN A 168 11.21 10.26 -23.04
N VAL A 169 12.44 9.87 -22.72
CA VAL A 169 12.97 9.87 -21.37
C VAL A 169 13.66 11.19 -21.05
N ASN A 170 13.24 11.85 -19.98
CA ASN A 170 13.87 13.06 -19.46
C ASN A 170 14.46 12.77 -18.07
N VAL A 171 15.77 12.84 -17.94
CA VAL A 171 16.50 12.65 -16.68
C VAL A 171 17.05 14.00 -16.22
N ASP A 172 16.68 14.44 -15.01
CA ASP A 172 17.09 15.70 -14.38
C ASP A 172 17.69 15.38 -12.99
N MET A 173 19.02 15.28 -12.94
CA MET A 173 19.79 14.93 -11.76
C MET A 173 20.91 15.95 -11.53
N PRO A 174 21.41 16.13 -10.28
CA PRO A 174 22.59 16.95 -10.03
C PRO A 174 23.82 16.44 -10.79
N GLU A 175 24.87 17.25 -10.92
CA GLU A 175 26.15 16.85 -11.54
C GLU A 175 27.09 16.15 -10.54
N HIS A 176 26.68 15.99 -9.31
CA HIS A 176 27.46 15.36 -8.20
C HIS A 176 26.63 14.25 -7.53
N PRO A 177 27.27 13.21 -7.00
CA PRO A 177 26.59 12.11 -6.35
C PRO A 177 25.69 12.57 -5.18
N VAL A 178 24.47 12.02 -5.10
CA VAL A 178 23.51 12.31 -4.03
C VAL A 178 23.45 11.14 -3.07
N TYR A 179 24.12 11.27 -1.94
CA TYR A 179 24.23 10.20 -0.95
C TYR A 179 23.06 10.18 0.05
N THR A 180 22.62 8.97 0.36
CA THR A 180 21.58 8.72 1.38
C THR A 180 21.99 7.58 2.31
N MET A 181 21.34 7.53 3.49
CA MET A 181 21.44 6.41 4.43
C MET A 181 20.11 5.66 4.46
N ALA A 182 20.01 4.57 3.72
CA ALA A 182 18.80 3.76 3.60
C ALA A 182 19.16 2.30 3.29
N ASN A 183 18.15 1.44 3.18
CA ASN A 183 18.36 0.09 2.65
C ASN A 183 18.34 0.13 1.12
N PRO A 184 19.47 -0.16 0.43
CA PRO A 184 19.58 -0.05 -1.03
C PRO A 184 18.58 -0.93 -1.79
N ASP A 185 18.33 -2.16 -1.31
CA ASP A 185 17.42 -3.11 -1.98
C ASP A 185 15.98 -2.58 -1.96
N TYR A 186 15.57 -2.02 -0.82
CA TYR A 186 14.24 -1.44 -0.68
C TYR A 186 14.08 -0.16 -1.50
N ILE A 187 15.09 0.71 -1.57
CA ILE A 187 15.02 1.92 -2.40
C ILE A 187 15.06 1.57 -3.89
N THR A 188 15.85 0.59 -4.29
CA THR A 188 15.80 0.01 -5.64
C THR A 188 14.39 -0.47 -5.98
N GLN A 189 13.71 -1.16 -5.06
CA GLN A 189 12.33 -1.63 -5.23
C GLN A 189 11.33 -0.47 -5.34
N VAL A 190 11.51 0.61 -4.57
CA VAL A 190 10.69 1.83 -4.68
C VAL A 190 10.80 2.42 -6.08
N ILE A 191 12.02 2.68 -6.54
CA ILE A 191 12.28 3.29 -7.84
C ILE A 191 11.78 2.39 -8.97
N TYR A 192 12.03 1.07 -8.87
CA TYR A 192 11.52 0.08 -9.83
C TYR A 192 9.99 0.12 -9.96
N ASN A 193 9.27 0.10 -8.83
CA ASN A 193 7.80 0.13 -8.85
C ASN A 193 7.25 1.44 -9.42
N LEU A 194 7.90 2.58 -9.14
CA LEU A 194 7.49 3.87 -9.69
C LEU A 194 7.75 3.94 -11.20
N ILE A 195 8.90 3.48 -11.69
CA ILE A 195 9.24 3.45 -13.11
C ILE A 195 8.36 2.43 -13.85
N ASP A 196 8.13 1.21 -13.30
CA ASP A 196 7.23 0.23 -13.92
C ASP A 196 5.81 0.79 -14.08
N ASN A 197 5.33 1.49 -13.04
CA ASN A 197 4.04 2.17 -13.09
C ASN A 197 4.01 3.26 -14.17
N ALA A 198 5.03 4.12 -14.21
CA ALA A 198 5.13 5.20 -15.17
C ALA A 198 5.21 4.68 -16.62
N VAL A 199 6.06 3.69 -16.90
CA VAL A 199 6.16 3.05 -18.25
C VAL A 199 4.85 2.37 -18.64
N LYS A 200 4.17 1.74 -17.68
CA LYS A 200 2.90 1.05 -17.92
C LYS A 200 1.79 2.00 -18.36
N PHE A 201 1.63 3.12 -17.65
CA PHE A 201 0.52 4.07 -17.87
C PHE A 201 0.86 5.19 -18.85
N CYS A 202 2.13 5.36 -19.22
CA CYS A 202 2.53 6.28 -20.27
C CYS A 202 2.00 5.80 -21.63
N PRO A 203 1.36 6.64 -22.44
CA PRO A 203 0.99 6.29 -23.81
C PRO A 203 2.24 6.12 -24.69
N ASP A 204 2.10 5.42 -25.81
CA ASP A 204 3.18 5.27 -26.79
C ASP A 204 3.63 6.65 -27.30
N GLY A 205 4.93 6.88 -27.32
CA GLY A 205 5.52 8.19 -27.67
C GLY A 205 5.42 9.25 -26.58
N GLY A 206 4.86 8.93 -25.42
CA GLY A 206 4.73 9.86 -24.29
C GLY A 206 6.05 10.15 -23.57
N ASN A 207 6.01 11.06 -22.58
CA ASN A 207 7.17 11.47 -21.82
C ASN A 207 7.25 10.74 -20.48
N LEU A 208 8.44 10.20 -20.17
CA LEU A 208 8.82 9.60 -18.90
C LEU A 208 9.89 10.49 -18.25
N GLY A 209 9.64 11.00 -17.05
CA GLY A 209 10.59 11.82 -16.30
C GLY A 209 11.14 11.11 -15.06
N LEU A 210 12.44 11.20 -14.85
CA LEU A 210 13.11 10.81 -13.61
C LEU A 210 13.92 12.02 -13.12
N ARG A 211 13.63 12.48 -11.90
CA ARG A 211 14.27 13.66 -11.35
C ARG A 211 14.74 13.42 -9.93
N ILE A 212 15.94 13.89 -9.62
CA ILE A 212 16.47 13.97 -8.26
C ILE A 212 16.83 15.42 -7.96
N LYS A 213 16.32 15.95 -6.84
CA LYS A 213 16.63 17.30 -6.37
C LYS A 213 16.96 17.28 -4.90
N GLU A 214 17.92 18.11 -4.52
CA GLU A 214 18.24 18.37 -3.11
C GLU A 214 17.46 19.55 -2.59
N GLY A 215 16.99 19.43 -1.34
CA GLY A 215 16.25 20.49 -0.67
C GLY A 215 16.40 20.38 0.84
N GLY A 216 17.21 21.29 1.42
CA GLY A 216 17.52 21.24 2.86
C GLY A 216 18.31 19.99 3.23
N SER A 217 17.78 19.17 4.12
CA SER A 217 18.40 17.91 4.57
C SER A 217 17.87 16.68 3.82
N LYS A 218 17.13 16.88 2.72
CA LYS A 218 16.46 15.78 2.01
C LYS A 218 16.74 15.81 0.51
N ALA A 219 16.83 14.61 -0.08
CA ALA A 219 16.71 14.40 -1.52
C ALA A 219 15.24 14.11 -1.86
N TYR A 220 14.78 14.67 -2.96
CA TYR A 220 13.47 14.45 -3.55
C TYR A 220 13.62 13.67 -4.84
N VAL A 221 13.13 12.44 -4.86
CA VAL A 221 13.17 11.59 -6.05
C VAL A 221 11.78 11.56 -6.67
N SER A 222 11.66 12.04 -7.90
CA SER A 222 10.40 12.15 -8.62
C SER A 222 10.40 11.29 -9.89
N VAL A 223 9.34 10.51 -10.07
CA VAL A 223 9.07 9.80 -11.32
C VAL A 223 7.77 10.33 -11.89
N SER A 224 7.79 10.78 -13.13
CA SER A 224 6.62 11.35 -13.80
C SER A 224 6.38 10.72 -15.17
N ASN A 225 5.12 10.65 -15.57
CA ASN A 225 4.72 10.19 -16.90
C ASN A 225 3.54 10.98 -17.44
N ASP A 226 3.46 11.05 -18.75
CA ASP A 226 2.23 11.45 -19.43
C ASP A 226 1.19 10.33 -19.31
N GLY A 227 -0.09 10.71 -19.30
CA GLY A 227 -1.18 9.74 -19.22
C GLY A 227 -2.49 10.37 -18.81
N GLU A 228 -3.48 9.54 -18.52
CA GLU A 228 -4.78 10.00 -18.03
C GLU A 228 -4.61 10.63 -16.63
N THR A 229 -5.22 11.81 -16.45
CA THR A 229 -5.21 12.50 -15.16
C THR A 229 -6.00 11.71 -14.12
N ILE A 230 -5.38 11.46 -12.97
CA ILE A 230 -6.03 10.80 -11.84
C ILE A 230 -7.01 11.81 -11.20
N PRO A 231 -8.29 11.42 -11.00
CA PRO A 231 -9.27 12.28 -10.34
C PRO A 231 -8.81 12.68 -8.93
N PRO A 232 -9.11 13.91 -8.47
CA PRO A 232 -8.65 14.40 -7.15
C PRO A 232 -9.12 13.54 -5.96
N ASP A 233 -10.29 12.94 -6.05
CA ASP A 233 -10.86 12.03 -5.06
C ASP A 233 -10.16 10.67 -5.01
N GLU A 234 -9.53 10.25 -6.11
CA GLU A 234 -8.77 9.01 -6.21
C GLU A 234 -7.29 9.16 -5.75
N LEU A 235 -6.72 10.37 -5.80
CA LEU A 235 -5.31 10.61 -5.42
C LEU A 235 -4.94 10.09 -4.02
N PRO A 236 -5.76 10.26 -2.96
CA PRO A 236 -5.44 9.72 -1.65
C PRO A 236 -5.42 8.18 -1.61
N LEU A 237 -6.16 7.54 -2.53
CA LEU A 237 -6.40 6.10 -2.55
C LEU A 237 -5.37 5.32 -3.39
N VAL A 238 -4.59 5.99 -4.26
CA VAL A 238 -3.63 5.30 -5.15
C VAL A 238 -2.58 4.47 -4.41
N PHE A 239 -2.33 4.79 -3.14
CA PHE A 239 -1.41 4.05 -2.26
C PHE A 239 -2.10 2.96 -1.43
N ASP A 240 -3.41 2.77 -1.57
CA ASP A 240 -4.12 1.73 -0.85
C ASP A 240 -3.90 0.36 -1.52
N ARG A 241 -4.03 -0.71 -0.72
CA ARG A 241 -3.82 -2.08 -1.20
C ARG A 241 -4.89 -2.45 -2.21
N PHE A 242 -4.47 -3.08 -3.32
CA PHE A 242 -5.36 -3.54 -4.40
C PHE A 242 -6.18 -2.43 -5.07
N HIS A 243 -5.86 -1.17 -4.78
CA HIS A 243 -6.54 -0.05 -5.43
C HIS A 243 -6.15 0.03 -6.90
N LYS A 244 -7.14 0.17 -7.76
CA LYS A 244 -6.99 0.36 -9.22
C LYS A 244 -8.09 1.31 -9.68
N LEU A 245 -7.74 2.27 -10.51
CA LEU A 245 -8.72 3.11 -11.20
C LEU A 245 -9.63 2.26 -12.09
N ASP A 246 -10.93 2.53 -12.13
CA ASP A 246 -11.93 1.70 -12.83
C ASP A 246 -11.57 1.42 -14.29
N LYS A 247 -11.03 2.40 -15.01
CA LYS A 247 -10.59 2.24 -16.40
C LYS A 247 -9.36 1.33 -16.55
N SER A 248 -8.48 1.29 -15.55
CA SER A 248 -7.29 0.43 -15.57
C SER A 248 -7.62 -1.04 -15.28
N ARG A 249 -8.80 -1.32 -14.70
CA ARG A 249 -9.27 -2.71 -14.43
C ARG A 249 -9.48 -3.50 -15.71
N SER A 250 -9.94 -2.86 -16.78
CA SER A 250 -10.25 -3.52 -18.05
C SER A 250 -9.05 -3.62 -19.00
N GLN A 251 -8.12 -2.66 -18.97
CA GLN A 251 -7.03 -2.54 -19.93
C GLN A 251 -5.71 -3.16 -19.47
N ASN A 252 -5.46 -3.23 -18.16
CA ASN A 252 -4.19 -3.70 -17.60
C ASN A 252 -4.36 -4.86 -16.62
N ARG A 253 -4.34 -6.08 -17.13
CA ARG A 253 -4.39 -7.31 -16.31
C ARG A 253 -3.13 -7.54 -15.47
N ASP A 254 -2.01 -6.87 -15.74
CA ASP A 254 -0.70 -7.18 -15.14
C ASP A 254 -0.40 -6.55 -13.77
N GLY A 255 -1.22 -5.64 -13.28
CA GLY A 255 -1.02 -5.01 -11.97
C GLY A 255 -1.99 -5.50 -10.91
N TRP A 256 -1.48 -5.83 -9.71
CA TRP A 256 -2.29 -6.24 -8.55
C TRP A 256 -2.76 -5.08 -7.67
N GLY A 257 -2.36 -3.84 -7.97
CA GLY A 257 -2.60 -2.69 -7.08
C GLY A 257 -1.78 -2.74 -5.79
N LEU A 258 -0.66 -3.46 -5.78
CA LEU A 258 0.23 -3.57 -4.62
C LEU A 258 1.51 -2.75 -4.78
N GLY A 259 1.91 -2.38 -5.99
CA GLY A 259 3.19 -1.69 -6.25
C GLY A 259 3.32 -0.36 -5.50
N LEU A 260 2.33 0.52 -5.61
CA LEU A 260 2.33 1.82 -4.92
C LEU A 260 2.15 1.68 -3.41
N TYR A 261 1.40 0.69 -2.95
CA TYR A 261 1.31 0.37 -1.52
C TYR A 261 2.67 -0.07 -0.95
N ILE A 262 3.44 -0.91 -1.68
CA ILE A 262 4.81 -1.31 -1.31
C ILE A 262 5.71 -0.07 -1.24
N VAL A 263 5.65 0.79 -2.25
CA VAL A 263 6.40 2.06 -2.27
C VAL A 263 6.13 2.88 -1.01
N LYS A 264 4.87 3.16 -0.70
CA LYS A 264 4.48 3.91 0.51
C LYS A 264 4.97 3.20 1.78
N THR A 265 4.81 1.88 1.87
CA THR A 265 5.23 1.12 3.05
C THR A 265 6.74 1.22 3.26
N ILE A 266 7.55 1.06 2.21
CA ILE A 266 9.01 1.16 2.28
C ILE A 266 9.42 2.58 2.68
N VAL A 267 8.93 3.61 2.01
CA VAL A 267 9.28 5.01 2.27
C VAL A 267 8.93 5.39 3.71
N CYS A 268 7.70 5.10 4.16
CA CYS A 268 7.28 5.35 5.54
C CYS A 268 8.10 4.54 6.57
N SER A 269 8.55 3.32 6.24
CA SER A 269 9.40 2.50 7.11
C SER A 269 10.82 3.09 7.28
N HIS A 270 11.25 3.97 6.37
CA HIS A 270 12.47 4.77 6.50
C HIS A 270 12.25 6.09 7.27
N GLY A 271 11.01 6.40 7.68
CA GLY A 271 10.66 7.67 8.33
C GLY A 271 10.49 8.83 7.34
N GLU A 272 10.29 8.51 6.05
CA GLU A 272 10.20 9.45 4.96
C GLU A 272 8.79 9.50 4.35
N ASP A 273 8.54 10.47 3.46
CA ASP A 273 7.23 10.73 2.88
C ASP A 273 7.19 10.47 1.37
N ILE A 274 6.00 10.10 0.88
CA ILE A 274 5.68 10.01 -0.54
C ILE A 274 4.41 10.78 -0.85
N SER A 275 4.42 11.48 -1.97
CA SER A 275 3.28 12.23 -2.49
C SER A 275 3.02 11.92 -3.96
N VAL A 276 1.82 12.25 -4.43
CA VAL A 276 1.42 12.15 -5.83
C VAL A 276 0.73 13.44 -6.25
N SER A 277 1.01 13.88 -7.45
CA SER A 277 0.26 14.93 -8.14
C SER A 277 -0.13 14.45 -9.53
N SER A 278 -1.35 14.77 -9.97
CA SER A 278 -1.81 14.45 -11.31
C SER A 278 -2.65 15.61 -11.84
N LYS A 279 -2.17 16.22 -12.93
CA LYS A 279 -2.81 17.37 -13.54
C LYS A 279 -2.44 17.47 -15.02
N ASP A 280 -3.40 17.92 -15.84
CA ASP A 280 -3.20 18.24 -17.26
C ASP A 280 -2.53 17.10 -18.06
N GLY A 281 -2.93 15.85 -17.78
CA GLY A 281 -2.39 14.69 -18.48
C GLY A 281 -1.00 14.24 -18.02
N LYS A 282 -0.50 14.75 -16.89
CA LYS A 282 0.78 14.35 -16.30
C LYS A 282 0.58 13.89 -14.87
N THR A 283 1.15 12.74 -14.51
CA THR A 283 1.21 12.23 -13.14
C THR A 283 2.65 12.20 -12.66
N GLU A 284 2.90 12.66 -11.44
CA GLU A 284 4.22 12.67 -10.81
C GLU A 284 4.12 12.11 -9.38
N PHE A 285 4.94 11.11 -9.08
CA PHE A 285 5.15 10.57 -7.75
C PHE A 285 6.49 11.07 -7.23
N THR A 286 6.51 11.61 -6.01
CA THR A 286 7.72 12.13 -5.38
C THR A 286 7.87 11.55 -3.99
N PHE A 287 9.03 10.94 -3.70
CA PHE A 287 9.39 10.51 -2.36
C PHE A 287 10.65 11.20 -1.86
N THR A 288 10.78 11.27 -0.53
CA THR A 288 11.93 11.90 0.13
C THR A 288 12.89 10.85 0.67
N MET A 289 14.19 11.20 0.73
CA MET A 289 15.23 10.46 1.41
C MET A 289 16.16 11.41 2.18
N PRO A 290 16.74 11.00 3.32
CA PRO A 290 17.68 11.85 4.04
C PRO A 290 18.96 12.04 3.24
N LEU A 291 19.46 13.27 3.14
CA LEU A 291 20.80 13.55 2.60
C LEU A 291 21.85 13.26 3.65
N VAL A 292 22.93 12.61 3.22
CA VAL A 292 24.12 12.35 4.04
C VAL A 292 25.33 12.88 3.29
N ASN A 293 26.12 13.73 3.99
CA ASN A 293 27.35 14.31 3.45
C ASN A 293 28.50 13.28 3.45
#